data_21f6445bfebcedfaa4c5440e7346adb0
#
_entry.id   21f6445bfebcedfaa4c5440e7346adb0
#
_cell.length_a   1.000
_cell.length_b   1.000
_cell.length_c   1.000
_cell.angle_alpha   90.00
_cell.angle_beta   90.00
_cell.angle_gamma   90.00
#
_symmetry.space_group_name_H-M   'P 1'
#
loop_
_entity.id
_entity.type
_entity.pdbx_description
1 polymer ?
#
loop_
_entity_poly.entity_id
_entity_poly.type
_entity_poly.pdbx_seq_one_letter_code
_entity_poly.pdbx_strand_id
1 'polypeptide(L)'
;MAQSQNKTVEFNTTGVSYLALGGKVGKFLIGETALEFYADANVEDYIQLPWTSITAIGANVSGKKVSRHFEIWTEKGKFLFASKDSGKILKIAREHIGNDKVVRLPTLLQKIAGIFKKKKQG
;
A
#
# COMPACT_ATOMS: atom_id res chain seq x y z
N MET A 1 8.87 -22.32 -3.88
CA MET A 1 8.51 -21.31 -4.87
C MET A 1 7.23 -20.60 -4.44
N ALA A 2 7.25 -19.27 -4.48
CA ALA A 2 6.07 -18.50 -4.12
C ALA A 2 4.93 -18.76 -5.11
N GLN A 3 3.74 -19.03 -4.60
CA GLN A 3 2.57 -19.28 -5.41
C GLN A 3 1.55 -18.18 -5.15
N SER A 4 1.02 -17.58 -6.22
CA SER A 4 0.02 -16.54 -6.12
C SER A 4 -1.26 -17.06 -5.49
N GLN A 5 -1.87 -16.25 -4.63
CA GLN A 5 -3.18 -16.53 -4.04
C GLN A 5 -4.31 -16.19 -5.00
N ASN A 6 -4.02 -15.38 -6.02
CA ASN A 6 -5.02 -14.97 -7.00
C ASN A 6 -5.20 -16.02 -8.09
N LYS A 7 -6.44 -16.33 -8.40
CA LYS A 7 -6.77 -17.15 -9.58
C LYS A 7 -6.84 -16.27 -10.81
N THR A 8 -7.31 -15.04 -10.64
CA THR A 8 -7.41 -14.05 -11.70
C THR A 8 -6.63 -12.80 -11.30
N VAL A 9 -5.73 -12.36 -12.16
CA VAL A 9 -4.99 -11.11 -11.95
C VAL A 9 -5.74 -10.00 -12.66
N GLU A 10 -6.22 -9.02 -11.90
CA GLU A 10 -6.96 -7.88 -12.42
C GLU A 10 -6.03 -6.79 -12.93
N PHE A 11 -4.86 -6.65 -12.29
CA PHE A 11 -3.90 -5.62 -12.63
C PHE A 11 -2.51 -6.01 -12.16
N ASN A 12 -1.50 -5.70 -12.95
CA ASN A 12 -0.11 -5.85 -12.54
C ASN A 12 0.67 -4.58 -12.88
N THR A 13 1.65 -4.25 -12.06
CA THR A 13 2.50 -3.09 -12.27
C THR A 13 3.77 -3.22 -11.46
N THR A 14 4.72 -2.33 -11.73
CA THR A 14 5.97 -2.27 -10.97
C THR A 14 5.83 -1.39 -9.74
N GLY A 15 6.71 -1.60 -8.77
CA GLY A 15 6.74 -0.77 -7.58
C GLY A 15 7.88 -1.10 -6.66
N VAL A 16 7.80 -0.57 -5.44
CA VAL A 16 8.83 -0.72 -4.43
C VAL A 16 8.17 -1.06 -3.10
N SER A 17 8.77 -1.99 -2.37
CA SER A 17 8.38 -2.31 -1.00
C SER A 17 9.46 -1.79 -0.04
N TYR A 18 9.04 -1.09 1.01
CA TYR A 18 9.93 -0.51 2.02
C TYR A 18 9.83 -1.26 3.33
N LEU A 19 10.23 -2.54 3.32
CA LEU A 19 10.38 -3.31 4.55
C LEU A 19 11.80 -3.17 5.05
N ALA A 20 11.98 -2.81 6.32
CA ALA A 20 13.29 -2.62 6.92
C ALA A 20 14.10 -1.50 6.24
N LEU A 21 15.39 -1.67 6.03
CA LEU A 21 16.28 -0.65 5.48
C LEU A 21 16.28 -0.70 3.96
N GLY A 22 15.90 0.41 3.33
CA GLY A 22 15.91 0.55 1.89
C GLY A 22 14.68 -0.06 1.22
N GLY A 23 14.52 0.23 -0.07
CA GLY A 23 13.41 -0.27 -0.87
C GLY A 23 13.80 -1.47 -1.71
N LYS A 24 12.85 -2.36 -1.94
CA LYS A 24 13.02 -3.50 -2.85
C LYS A 24 12.14 -3.29 -4.07
N VAL A 25 12.75 -3.21 -5.23
CA VAL A 25 12.03 -3.07 -6.49
C VAL A 25 11.38 -4.40 -6.85
N GLY A 26 10.17 -4.35 -7.35
CA GLY A 26 9.47 -5.56 -7.74
C GLY A 26 8.18 -5.28 -8.50
N LYS A 27 7.29 -6.25 -8.45
CA LYS A 27 6.03 -6.21 -9.18
C LYS A 27 4.85 -6.48 -8.28
N PHE A 28 3.77 -5.75 -8.53
CA PHE A 28 2.48 -6.00 -7.90
C PHE A 28 1.65 -6.90 -8.79
N LEU A 29 1.02 -7.89 -8.18
CA LEU A 29 -0.01 -8.72 -8.79
C LEU A 29 -1.27 -8.53 -7.94
N ILE A 30 -2.28 -7.91 -8.52
CA ILE A 30 -3.49 -7.56 -7.81
C ILE A 30 -4.65 -8.27 -8.45
N GLY A 31 -5.35 -9.07 -7.67
CA GLY A 31 -6.42 -9.89 -8.19
C GLY A 31 -7.60 -10.03 -7.23
N GLU A 32 -8.47 -11.00 -7.50
CA GLU A 32 -9.72 -11.17 -6.76
C GLU A 32 -9.52 -11.55 -5.29
N THR A 33 -8.40 -12.17 -4.95
CA THR A 33 -8.16 -12.67 -3.58
C THR A 33 -7.23 -11.78 -2.78
N ALA A 34 -6.19 -11.21 -3.43
CA ALA A 34 -5.10 -10.58 -2.70
C ALA A 34 -4.40 -9.51 -3.51
N LEU A 35 -3.73 -8.62 -2.77
CA LEU A 35 -2.69 -7.74 -3.31
C LEU A 35 -1.36 -8.41 -2.98
N GLU A 36 -0.55 -8.65 -4.00
CA GLU A 36 0.72 -9.34 -3.85
C GLU A 36 1.86 -8.53 -4.42
N PHE A 37 3.03 -8.66 -3.80
CA PHE A 37 4.27 -8.02 -4.25
C PHE A 37 5.38 -9.06 -4.28
N TYR A 38 6.13 -9.08 -5.38
CA TYR A 38 7.25 -10.00 -5.57
C TYR A 38 8.48 -9.20 -5.95
N ALA A 39 9.55 -9.33 -5.15
CA ALA A 39 10.80 -8.63 -5.42
C ALA A 39 11.49 -9.18 -6.68
N ASP A 40 12.01 -8.29 -7.52
CA ASP A 40 12.66 -8.69 -8.76
C ASP A 40 13.97 -9.48 -8.51
N ALA A 41 14.70 -9.12 -7.47
CA ALA A 41 15.97 -9.76 -7.15
C ALA A 41 15.78 -11.21 -6.66
N ASN A 42 14.66 -11.50 -6.01
CA ASN A 42 14.37 -12.82 -5.47
C ASN A 42 12.88 -13.00 -5.32
N VAL A 43 12.26 -13.82 -6.15
CA VAL A 43 10.82 -14.05 -6.13
C VAL A 43 10.33 -14.72 -4.84
N GLU A 44 11.23 -15.33 -4.08
CA GLU A 44 10.87 -15.87 -2.77
C GLU A 44 10.78 -14.77 -1.72
N ASP A 45 11.22 -13.57 -2.02
CA ASP A 45 11.04 -12.39 -1.18
C ASP A 45 9.76 -11.70 -1.63
N TYR A 46 8.64 -12.06 -1.01
CA TYR A 46 7.31 -11.63 -1.44
C TYR A 46 6.42 -11.29 -0.26
N ILE A 47 5.37 -10.55 -0.58
CA ILE A 47 4.33 -10.16 0.37
C ILE A 47 2.99 -10.53 -0.26
N GLN A 48 2.15 -11.26 0.46
CA GLN A 48 0.81 -11.62 0.01
C GLN A 48 -0.18 -11.13 1.03
N LEU A 49 -1.05 -10.20 0.63
CA LEU A 49 -2.03 -9.58 1.51
C LEU A 49 -3.44 -9.88 1.00
N PRO A 50 -4.09 -10.94 1.51
CA PRO A 50 -5.48 -11.17 1.17
C PRO A 50 -6.33 -9.95 1.54
N TRP A 51 -7.31 -9.61 0.72
CA TRP A 51 -8.17 -8.46 0.99
C TRP A 51 -8.80 -8.53 2.37
N THR A 52 -9.13 -9.74 2.84
CA THR A 52 -9.72 -9.95 4.16
C THR A 52 -8.78 -9.59 5.32
N SER A 53 -7.48 -9.57 5.09
CA SER A 53 -6.51 -9.22 6.12
C SER A 53 -6.22 -7.74 6.20
N ILE A 54 -6.63 -6.97 5.21
CA ILE A 54 -6.34 -5.55 5.12
C ILE A 54 -7.39 -4.77 5.93
N THR A 55 -6.93 -4.00 6.92
CA THR A 55 -7.80 -3.19 7.75
C THR A 55 -7.97 -1.78 7.19
N ALA A 56 -6.96 -1.27 6.50
CA ALA A 56 -7.03 0.03 5.82
C ALA A 56 -5.91 0.17 4.82
N ILE A 57 -6.11 1.03 3.84
CA ILE A 57 -5.09 1.39 2.87
C ILE A 57 -5.19 2.90 2.67
N GLY A 58 -4.05 3.58 2.59
CA GLY A 58 -4.06 5.02 2.49
C GLY A 58 -2.90 5.61 1.74
N ALA A 59 -3.11 6.82 1.21
CA ALA A 59 -2.11 7.58 0.52
C ALA A 59 -2.34 9.06 0.71
N ASN A 60 -1.29 9.85 0.54
CA ASN A 60 -1.41 11.31 0.50
C ASN A 60 -2.03 11.73 -0.82
N VAL A 61 -2.91 12.71 -0.77
CA VAL A 61 -3.55 13.28 -1.95
C VAL A 61 -3.31 14.79 -1.93
N SER A 62 -2.79 15.32 -3.04
CA SER A 62 -2.59 16.75 -3.23
C SER A 62 -3.41 17.18 -4.43
N GLY A 63 -4.50 17.91 -4.19
CA GLY A 63 -5.45 18.23 -5.24
C GLY A 63 -6.09 16.96 -5.79
N LYS A 64 -5.90 16.69 -7.08
CA LYS A 64 -6.38 15.48 -7.73
C LYS A 64 -5.30 14.40 -7.83
N LYS A 65 -4.11 14.67 -7.31
CA LYS A 65 -2.95 13.80 -7.50
C LYS A 65 -2.72 12.94 -6.27
N VAL A 66 -2.67 11.62 -6.49
CA VAL A 66 -2.37 10.64 -5.46
C VAL A 66 -0.86 10.42 -5.41
N SER A 67 -0.29 10.42 -4.21
CA SER A 67 1.13 10.13 -4.02
C SER A 67 1.47 8.74 -4.54
N ARG A 68 2.70 8.57 -5.02
CA ARG A 68 3.21 7.25 -5.39
C ARG A 68 3.33 6.33 -4.19
N HIS A 69 3.56 6.90 -3.00
CA HIS A 69 3.69 6.15 -1.76
C HIS A 69 2.33 5.89 -1.15
N PHE A 70 2.12 4.68 -0.68
CA PHE A 70 0.89 4.32 0.03
C PHE A 70 1.19 3.33 1.13
N GLU A 71 0.29 3.27 2.11
CA GLU A 71 0.42 2.40 3.27
C GLU A 71 -0.73 1.42 3.30
N ILE A 72 -0.43 0.18 3.66
CA ILE A 72 -1.44 -0.86 3.86
C ILE A 72 -1.34 -1.33 5.31
N TRP A 73 -2.44 -1.24 6.05
CA TRP A 73 -2.49 -1.70 7.44
C TRP A 73 -3.20 -3.03 7.51
N THR A 74 -2.61 -3.94 8.29
CA THR A 74 -3.17 -5.25 8.60
C THR A 74 -3.07 -5.47 10.11
N GLU A 75 -3.67 -6.55 10.61
CA GLU A 75 -3.53 -6.90 12.02
C GLU A 75 -2.08 -7.16 12.42
N LYS A 76 -1.25 -7.57 11.48
CA LYS A 76 0.17 -7.86 11.74
C LYS A 76 1.07 -6.64 11.62
N GLY A 77 0.56 -5.52 11.18
CA GLY A 77 1.35 -4.31 11.06
C GLY A 77 1.10 -3.55 9.77
N LYS A 78 2.00 -2.63 9.51
CA LYS A 78 1.89 -1.69 8.39
C LYS A 78 2.93 -2.02 7.33
N PHE A 79 2.51 -1.97 6.07
CA PHE A 79 3.36 -2.15 4.91
C PHE A 79 3.42 -0.86 4.10
N LEU A 80 4.64 -0.47 3.72
CA LEU A 80 4.88 0.74 2.94
C LEU A 80 5.29 0.35 1.53
N PHE A 81 4.58 0.92 0.56
CA PHE A 81 4.84 0.65 -0.85
C PHE A 81 4.88 1.95 -1.65
N ALA A 82 5.44 1.86 -2.84
CA ALA A 82 5.36 2.93 -3.83
C ALA A 82 5.12 2.33 -5.21
N SER A 83 4.35 3.03 -6.04
CA SER A 83 4.15 2.66 -7.43
C SER A 83 3.71 3.88 -8.22
N LYS A 84 4.11 3.94 -9.48
CA LYS A 84 3.60 4.97 -10.40
C LYS A 84 2.09 4.85 -10.61
N ASP A 85 1.54 3.67 -10.36
CA ASP A 85 0.11 3.37 -10.52
C ASP A 85 -0.62 3.28 -9.18
N SER A 86 -0.13 3.97 -8.16
CA SER A 86 -0.73 3.94 -6.83
C SER A 86 -2.23 4.30 -6.84
N GLY A 87 -2.62 5.29 -7.64
CA GLY A 87 -4.03 5.68 -7.75
C GLY A 87 -4.92 4.54 -8.24
N LYS A 88 -4.44 3.81 -9.24
CA LYS A 88 -5.17 2.67 -9.77
C LYS A 88 -5.22 1.51 -8.79
N ILE A 89 -4.11 1.27 -8.07
CA ILE A 89 -4.05 0.26 -7.03
C ILE A 89 -5.08 0.55 -5.94
N LEU A 90 -5.14 1.81 -5.49
CA LEU A 90 -6.11 2.22 -4.47
C LEU A 90 -7.54 2.09 -4.94
N LYS A 91 -7.80 2.38 -6.21
CA LYS A 91 -9.14 2.23 -6.79
C LYS A 91 -9.59 0.78 -6.78
N ILE A 92 -8.71 -0.14 -7.18
CA ILE A 92 -9.00 -1.57 -7.17
C ILE A 92 -9.20 -2.06 -5.73
N ALA A 93 -8.33 -1.63 -4.83
CA ALA A 93 -8.46 -1.98 -3.41
C ALA A 93 -9.81 -1.54 -2.86
N ARG A 94 -10.26 -0.34 -3.21
CA ARG A 94 -11.57 0.17 -2.77
C ARG A 94 -12.71 -0.74 -3.21
N GLU A 95 -12.61 -1.30 -4.40
CA GLU A 95 -13.63 -2.21 -4.92
C GLU A 95 -13.69 -3.51 -4.11
N HIS A 96 -12.58 -3.93 -3.52
CA HIS A 96 -12.51 -5.16 -2.73
C HIS A 96 -12.78 -4.96 -1.24
N ILE A 97 -12.31 -3.86 -0.65
CA ILE A 97 -12.40 -3.66 0.80
C ILE A 97 -13.41 -2.59 1.22
N GLY A 98 -13.93 -1.81 0.28
CA GLY A 98 -14.91 -0.77 0.56
C GLY A 98 -14.29 0.61 0.75
N ASN A 99 -15.13 1.65 0.57
CA ASN A 99 -14.71 3.04 0.66
C ASN A 99 -14.21 3.44 2.05
N ASP A 100 -14.81 2.90 3.08
CA ASP A 100 -14.50 3.26 4.47
C ASP A 100 -13.10 2.84 4.90
N LYS A 101 -12.50 1.90 4.21
CA LYS A 101 -11.15 1.41 4.52
C LYS A 101 -10.06 2.05 3.67
N VAL A 102 -10.43 2.84 2.67
CA VAL A 102 -9.48 3.58 1.85
C VAL A 102 -9.45 5.02 2.36
N VAL A 103 -8.32 5.41 2.94
CA VAL A 103 -8.22 6.67 3.65
C VAL A 103 -7.22 7.60 3.01
N ARG A 104 -7.42 8.91 3.23
CA ARG A 104 -6.48 9.94 2.81
C ARG A 104 -5.52 10.19 3.97
N LEU A 105 -4.22 10.00 3.70
CA LEU A 105 -3.20 10.27 4.71
C LEU A 105 -2.89 11.77 4.75
N PRO A 106 -2.51 12.31 5.91
CA PRO A 106 -2.09 13.71 5.98
C PRO A 106 -0.79 13.91 5.20
N THR A 107 -0.64 15.10 4.62
CA THR A 107 0.60 15.50 3.98
C THR A 107 1.72 15.56 5.02
N LEU A 108 2.98 15.58 4.56
CA LEU A 108 4.11 15.73 5.47
C LEU A 108 3.96 16.98 6.34
N LEU A 109 3.52 18.08 5.74
CA LEU A 109 3.31 19.33 6.48
C LEU A 109 2.25 19.18 7.56
N GLN A 110 1.16 18.48 7.27
CA GLN A 110 0.10 18.22 8.24
C GLN A 110 0.59 17.33 9.38
N LYS A 111 1.44 16.35 9.08
CA LYS A 111 2.04 15.48 10.11
C LYS A 111 2.92 16.30 11.06
N ILE A 112 3.73 17.20 10.51
CA ILE A 112 4.59 18.07 11.31
C ILE A 112 3.73 18.98 12.20
N ALA A 113 2.69 19.61 11.65
CA ALA A 113 1.79 20.45 12.42
C ALA A 113 1.12 19.68 13.55
N GLY A 114 0.71 18.43 13.30
CA GLY A 114 0.13 17.57 14.32
C GLY A 114 1.10 17.25 15.46
N ILE A 115 2.35 17.02 15.13
CA ILE A 115 3.40 16.76 16.12
C ILE A 115 3.63 18.00 17.01
N PHE A 116 3.69 19.17 16.39
CA PHE A 116 3.86 20.42 17.15
C PHE A 116 2.68 20.68 18.07
N LYS A 117 1.47 20.43 17.63
CA LYS A 117 0.28 20.58 18.49
C LYS A 117 0.34 19.69 19.71
N LYS A 118 0.76 18.43 19.53
CA LYS A 118 0.91 17.49 20.64
C LYS A 118 1.95 17.98 21.65
N LYS A 119 3.07 18.52 21.19
CA LYS A 119 4.10 19.06 22.07
C LYS A 119 3.63 20.26 22.87
N LYS A 120 2.81 21.12 22.26
CA LYS A 120 2.27 22.29 22.95
C LYS A 120 1.26 21.91 24.02
N GLN A 121 0.56 20.83 23.86
CA GLN A 121 -0.45 20.37 24.80
C GLN A 121 0.12 19.50 25.92
N GLY A 122 1.31 18.98 25.71
CA GLY A 122 1.99 18.12 26.67
C GLY A 122 3.01 18.90 27.49
#